data_cb247771f90a895df6f1673c0854178a
#
_entry.id   cb247771f90a895df6f1673c0854178a
#
_cell.length_a   1.000
_cell.length_b   1.000
_cell.length_c   1.000
_cell.angle_alpha   90.00
_cell.angle_beta   90.00
_cell.angle_gamma   90.00
#
_symmetry.space_group_name_H-M   'P 1'
#
loop_
_entity.id
_entity.type
_entity.pdbx_description
1 polymer ?
#
loop_
_entity_poly.entity_id
_entity_poly.type
_entity_poly.pdbx_seq_one_letter_code
_entity_poly.pdbx_strand_id
1 'polypeptide(L)'
;MNTHTQQAKDQVDRGPHQDRLLYKTNSEFHNKPKALVESLERLRQIASQNSEKYGVNWTNHSLCTFPIQSLARIFYYNELYRHILTIPGVICEFGVQWGAGLVSLLNLRNLYEPHNMGRVIYGFDTFEGFYGTSSTDGDLVTDGDYKT
;
A
#
# COMPACT_ATOMS: atom_id res chain seq x y z
N MET A 1 -26.11 -15.29 20.49
CA MET A 1 -25.08 -14.74 21.40
C MET A 1 -24.14 -13.92 20.56
N ASN A 2 -24.30 -12.59 20.65
CA ASN A 2 -23.55 -11.63 19.85
C ASN A 2 -22.22 -11.34 20.53
N THR A 3 -21.13 -11.74 19.89
CA THR A 3 -19.81 -11.18 20.21
C THR A 3 -19.46 -10.14 19.16
N HIS A 4 -19.95 -8.93 19.34
CA HIS A 4 -19.42 -7.77 18.67
C HIS A 4 -18.02 -7.55 19.19
N THR A 5 -17.04 -7.78 18.31
CA THR A 5 -15.66 -7.43 18.51
C THR A 5 -15.60 -5.92 18.71
N GLN A 6 -15.30 -5.53 19.92
CA GLN A 6 -15.11 -4.16 20.34
C GLN A 6 -13.85 -3.63 19.65
N GLN A 7 -14.01 -2.86 18.58
CA GLN A 7 -12.92 -2.09 18.01
C GLN A 7 -12.51 -1.02 19.03
N ALA A 8 -11.39 -1.22 19.67
CA ALA A 8 -10.78 -0.21 20.53
C ALA A 8 -10.44 1.00 19.67
N LYS A 9 -11.25 2.05 19.78
CA LYS A 9 -10.94 3.37 19.24
C LYS A 9 -10.08 4.08 20.28
N ASP A 10 -8.79 3.87 20.24
CA ASP A 10 -7.86 4.74 20.94
C ASP A 10 -7.72 6.03 20.14
N GLN A 11 -8.58 7.01 20.46
CA GLN A 11 -8.41 8.40 20.02
C GLN A 11 -7.35 9.03 20.90
N VAL A 12 -6.15 9.14 20.38
CA VAL A 12 -5.13 9.99 21.00
C VAL A 12 -5.28 11.40 20.43
N ASP A 13 -5.85 12.32 21.23
CA ASP A 13 -5.95 13.73 20.89
C ASP A 13 -4.55 14.38 20.97
N ARG A 14 -4.00 14.81 19.84
CA ARG A 14 -2.70 15.48 19.75
C ARG A 14 -2.81 16.90 19.16
N GLY A 15 -3.52 17.79 19.83
CA GLY A 15 -3.46 19.24 19.56
C GLY A 15 -4.02 19.69 18.19
N PRO A 16 -3.55 20.78 17.57
CA PRO A 16 -4.24 21.50 16.49
C PRO A 16 -4.49 20.76 15.17
N HIS A 17 -4.34 19.46 15.14
CA HIS A 17 -4.69 18.58 14.02
C HIS A 17 -6.02 17.87 14.25
N GLN A 18 -7.02 18.57 14.75
CA GLN A 18 -8.35 18.04 15.06
C GLN A 18 -9.06 17.31 13.91
N ASP A 19 -8.58 17.49 12.65
CA ASP A 19 -9.14 16.86 11.47
C ASP A 19 -8.42 15.58 11.02
N ARG A 20 -7.50 15.05 11.83
CA ARG A 20 -6.79 13.82 11.51
C ARG A 20 -7.30 12.65 12.35
N LEU A 21 -7.49 11.52 11.70
CA LEU A 21 -7.81 10.26 12.35
C LEU A 21 -6.54 9.44 12.51
N LEU A 22 -6.21 9.09 13.75
CA LEU A 22 -5.23 8.07 14.06
C LEU A 22 -6.00 6.80 14.41
N TYR A 23 -5.81 5.75 13.64
CA TYR A 23 -6.48 4.48 13.86
C TYR A 23 -5.61 3.32 13.39
N LYS A 24 -5.84 2.15 13.96
CA LYS A 24 -5.19 0.89 13.59
C LYS A 24 -6.23 -0.01 12.94
N THR A 25 -5.94 -0.53 11.76
CA THR A 25 -6.80 -1.46 11.04
C THR A 25 -5.93 -2.56 10.45
N ASN A 26 -6.27 -3.82 10.71
CA ASN A 26 -5.52 -4.96 10.19
C ASN A 26 -4.00 -4.87 10.45
N SER A 27 -3.62 -4.51 11.67
CA SER A 27 -2.23 -4.30 12.09
C SER A 27 -1.49 -3.13 11.42
N GLU A 28 -2.20 -2.25 10.73
CA GLU A 28 -1.62 -1.05 10.10
C GLU A 28 -2.06 0.21 10.80
N PHE A 29 -1.12 1.16 10.99
CA PHE A 29 -1.41 2.48 11.50
C PHE A 29 -1.74 3.47 10.40
N HIS A 30 -2.77 4.26 10.64
CA HIS A 30 -3.20 5.30 9.73
C HIS A 30 -3.32 6.63 10.48
N ASN A 31 -2.65 7.66 9.97
CA ASN A 31 -2.77 9.03 10.42
C ASN A 31 -3.11 9.91 9.21
N LYS A 32 -4.39 9.93 8.85
CA LYS A 32 -4.87 10.61 7.63
C LYS A 32 -5.92 11.66 7.98
N PRO A 33 -6.02 12.75 7.20
CA PRO A 33 -7.14 13.68 7.30
C PRO A 33 -8.46 12.94 7.16
N LYS A 34 -9.46 13.30 7.99
CA LYS A 34 -10.77 12.66 8.01
C LYS A 34 -11.43 12.64 6.63
N ALA A 35 -11.40 13.77 5.91
CA ALA A 35 -11.96 13.87 4.56
C ALA A 35 -11.31 12.89 3.57
N LEU A 36 -9.99 12.62 3.73
CA LEU A 36 -9.32 11.64 2.89
C LEU A 36 -9.80 10.22 3.21
N VAL A 37 -9.97 9.88 4.49
CA VAL A 37 -10.48 8.56 4.91
C VAL A 37 -11.88 8.33 4.33
N GLU A 38 -12.77 9.32 4.44
CA GLU A 38 -14.13 9.25 3.87
C GLU A 38 -14.09 9.08 2.35
N SER A 39 -13.18 9.77 1.67
CA SER A 39 -13.02 9.64 0.22
C SER A 39 -12.50 8.26 -0.19
N LEU A 40 -11.53 7.73 0.52
CA LEU A 40 -10.99 6.38 0.28
C LEU A 40 -12.05 5.30 0.53
N GLU A 41 -12.89 5.46 1.56
CA GLU A 41 -13.98 4.54 1.82
C GLU A 41 -15.03 4.54 0.69
N ARG A 42 -15.36 5.71 0.14
CA ARG A 42 -16.24 5.79 -1.03
C ARG A 42 -15.61 5.10 -2.26
N LEU A 43 -14.30 5.33 -2.50
CA LEU A 43 -13.59 4.63 -3.58
C LEU A 43 -13.59 3.11 -3.39
N ARG A 44 -13.42 2.63 -2.15
CA ARG A 44 -13.49 1.20 -1.82
C ARG A 44 -14.86 0.62 -2.15
N GLN A 45 -15.94 1.34 -1.80
CA GLN A 45 -17.30 0.91 -2.11
C GLN A 45 -17.54 0.82 -3.61
N ILE A 46 -17.09 1.81 -4.38
CA ILE A 46 -17.21 1.81 -5.85
C ILE A 46 -16.39 0.66 -6.44
N ALA A 47 -15.17 0.39 -5.92
CA ALA A 47 -14.34 -0.72 -6.38
C ALA A 47 -15.01 -2.07 -6.16
N SER A 48 -15.63 -2.29 -5.00
CA SER A 48 -16.39 -3.50 -4.69
C SER A 48 -17.57 -3.67 -5.66
N GLN A 49 -18.36 -2.63 -5.87
CA GLN A 49 -19.49 -2.65 -6.81
C GLN A 49 -19.04 -2.94 -8.24
N ASN A 50 -17.92 -2.36 -8.68
CA ASN A 50 -17.37 -2.61 -10.01
C ASN A 50 -16.90 -4.06 -10.15
N SER A 51 -16.27 -4.62 -9.13
CA SER A 51 -15.84 -6.03 -9.13
C SER A 51 -17.03 -6.98 -9.28
N GLU A 52 -18.12 -6.75 -8.57
CA GLU A 52 -19.32 -7.55 -8.68
C GLU A 52 -20.02 -7.39 -10.03
N LYS A 53 -20.15 -6.15 -10.51
CA LYS A 53 -20.90 -5.83 -11.72
C LYS A 53 -20.19 -6.32 -13.00
N TYR A 54 -18.88 -6.21 -13.07
CA TYR A 54 -18.11 -6.47 -14.28
C TYR A 54 -17.36 -7.81 -14.26
N GLY A 55 -17.36 -8.54 -13.15
CA GLY A 55 -16.70 -9.83 -13.01
C GLY A 55 -15.24 -9.77 -13.48
N VAL A 56 -14.82 -10.66 -14.36
CA VAL A 56 -13.45 -10.72 -14.87
C VAL A 56 -12.98 -9.46 -15.61
N ASN A 57 -13.91 -8.64 -16.08
CA ASN A 57 -13.59 -7.37 -16.76
C ASN A 57 -13.44 -6.18 -15.83
N TRP A 58 -13.53 -6.38 -14.51
CA TRP A 58 -13.41 -5.29 -13.51
C TRP A 58 -12.11 -4.49 -13.66
N THR A 59 -11.04 -5.11 -14.13
CA THR A 59 -9.73 -4.46 -14.34
C THR A 59 -9.78 -3.31 -15.34
N ASN A 60 -10.66 -3.37 -16.33
CA ASN A 60 -10.86 -2.28 -17.30
C ASN A 60 -11.44 -1.02 -16.65
N HIS A 61 -12.08 -1.17 -15.49
CA HIS A 61 -12.72 -0.10 -14.74
C HIS A 61 -11.96 0.29 -13.47
N SER A 62 -10.85 -0.40 -13.16
CA SER A 62 -10.08 -0.17 -11.93
C SER A 62 -9.52 1.25 -11.83
N LEU A 63 -9.20 1.88 -12.95
CA LEU A 63 -8.71 3.26 -12.99
C LEU A 63 -9.75 4.28 -12.47
N CYS A 64 -11.05 3.96 -12.50
CA CYS A 64 -12.10 4.82 -11.97
C CYS A 64 -12.03 4.96 -10.43
N THR A 65 -11.36 4.02 -9.76
CA THR A 65 -11.21 3.99 -8.30
C THR A 65 -9.76 4.16 -7.85
N PHE A 66 -8.92 4.62 -8.75
CA PHE A 66 -7.50 4.77 -8.53
C PHE A 66 -7.21 6.08 -7.77
N PRO A 67 -6.75 6.03 -6.50
CA PRO A 67 -6.52 7.24 -5.73
C PRO A 67 -5.25 7.96 -6.22
N ILE A 68 -5.25 9.29 -6.05
CA ILE A 68 -4.13 10.15 -6.49
C ILE A 68 -2.79 9.69 -5.89
N GLN A 69 -2.78 9.16 -4.67
CA GLN A 69 -1.57 8.66 -4.01
C GLN A 69 -0.97 7.45 -4.74
N SER A 70 -1.83 6.56 -5.23
CA SER A 70 -1.39 5.41 -6.02
C SER A 70 -0.86 5.84 -7.39
N LEU A 71 -1.52 6.83 -8.02
CA LEU A 71 -1.05 7.41 -9.28
C LEU A 71 0.31 8.08 -9.11
N ALA A 72 0.48 8.89 -8.06
CA ALA A 72 1.76 9.54 -7.75
C ALA A 72 2.88 8.51 -7.52
N ARG A 73 2.57 7.40 -6.83
CA ARG A 73 3.52 6.29 -6.63
C ARG A 73 3.94 5.66 -7.95
N ILE A 74 3.00 5.43 -8.87
CA ILE A 74 3.32 4.86 -10.18
C ILE A 74 4.23 5.81 -10.96
N PHE A 75 3.95 7.11 -10.97
CA PHE A 75 4.83 8.08 -11.63
C PHE A 75 6.22 8.14 -11.01
N TYR A 76 6.32 8.04 -9.69
CA TYR A 76 7.59 7.95 -9.00
C TYR A 76 8.40 6.71 -9.43
N TYR A 77 7.79 5.52 -9.42
CA TYR A 77 8.45 4.31 -9.88
C TYR A 77 8.79 4.37 -11.37
N ASN A 78 7.92 4.96 -12.18
CA ASN A 78 8.18 5.15 -13.60
C ASN A 78 9.43 6.00 -13.85
N GLU A 79 9.56 7.11 -13.12
CA GLU A 79 10.72 7.99 -13.23
C GLU A 79 12.00 7.27 -12.79
N LEU A 80 11.98 6.60 -11.65
CA LEU A 80 13.11 5.78 -11.20
C LEU A 80 13.48 4.71 -12.22
N TYR A 81 12.49 4.02 -12.78
CA TYR A 81 12.73 2.96 -13.75
C TYR A 81 13.39 3.49 -15.03
N ARG A 82 12.96 4.64 -15.50
CA ARG A 82 13.57 5.30 -16.68
C ARG A 82 15.04 5.61 -16.51
N HIS A 83 15.46 5.97 -15.30
CA HIS A 83 16.88 6.25 -15.01
C HIS A 83 17.76 5.00 -15.09
N ILE A 84 17.22 3.82 -14.90
CA ILE A 84 18.00 2.56 -14.91
C ILE A 84 17.96 1.81 -16.24
N LEU A 85 17.21 2.28 -17.25
CA LEU A 85 17.09 1.59 -18.54
C LEU A 85 18.44 1.30 -19.22
N THR A 86 19.39 2.21 -19.07
CA THR A 86 20.74 2.08 -19.65
C THR A 86 21.76 1.45 -18.69
N ILE A 87 21.36 1.13 -17.47
CA ILE A 87 22.23 0.58 -16.44
C ILE A 87 21.96 -0.92 -16.33
N PRO A 88 22.92 -1.80 -16.61
CA PRO A 88 22.72 -3.23 -16.43
C PRO A 88 22.61 -3.59 -14.94
N GLY A 89 21.85 -4.64 -14.63
CA GLY A 89 21.74 -5.14 -13.27
C GLY A 89 20.34 -5.61 -12.92
N VAL A 90 20.13 -5.87 -11.64
CA VAL A 90 18.88 -6.33 -11.06
C VAL A 90 18.24 -5.23 -10.22
N ILE A 91 16.97 -5.39 -9.89
CA ILE A 91 16.25 -4.50 -8.97
C ILE A 91 16.00 -5.28 -7.69
N CYS A 92 16.27 -4.66 -6.54
CA CYS A 92 15.96 -5.22 -5.23
C CYS A 92 15.01 -4.30 -4.47
N GLU A 93 13.90 -4.85 -4.00
CA GLU A 93 12.96 -4.17 -3.11
C GLU A 93 13.06 -4.79 -1.72
N PHE A 94 13.31 -3.96 -0.71
CA PHE A 94 13.32 -4.36 0.70
C PHE A 94 12.07 -3.79 1.38
N GLY A 95 11.29 -4.66 2.04
CA GLY A 95 9.99 -4.29 2.59
C GLY A 95 8.89 -4.37 1.53
N VAL A 96 8.62 -5.57 1.06
CA VAL A 96 7.65 -5.86 -0.02
C VAL A 96 6.22 -5.70 0.45
N GLN A 97 5.93 -6.07 1.69
CA GLN A 97 4.58 -6.09 2.26
C GLN A 97 3.59 -6.77 1.30
N TRP A 98 2.55 -6.08 0.87
CA TRP A 98 1.54 -6.57 -0.09
C TRP A 98 2.00 -6.63 -1.56
N GLY A 99 3.25 -6.31 -1.83
CA GLY A 99 3.84 -6.40 -3.18
C GLY A 99 3.48 -5.25 -4.13
N ALA A 100 2.89 -4.17 -3.65
CA ALA A 100 2.46 -3.08 -4.52
C ALA A 100 3.61 -2.43 -5.31
N GLY A 101 4.77 -2.24 -4.67
CA GLY A 101 5.99 -1.74 -5.32
C GLY A 101 6.55 -2.76 -6.29
N LEU A 102 6.72 -4.00 -5.84
CA LEU A 102 7.25 -5.11 -6.65
C LEU A 102 6.45 -5.31 -7.94
N VAL A 103 5.11 -5.35 -7.84
CA VAL A 103 4.23 -5.49 -9.00
C VAL A 103 4.31 -4.26 -9.92
N SER A 104 4.44 -3.05 -9.36
CA SER A 104 4.62 -1.84 -10.16
C SER A 104 5.91 -1.88 -10.96
N LEU A 105 7.02 -2.28 -10.33
CA LEU A 105 8.32 -2.44 -11.00
C LEU A 105 8.29 -3.55 -12.05
N LEU A 106 7.61 -4.66 -11.77
CA LEU A 106 7.41 -5.76 -12.73
C LEU A 106 6.63 -5.31 -13.96
N ASN A 107 5.57 -4.53 -13.78
CA ASN A 107 4.79 -3.97 -14.88
C ASN A 107 5.63 -2.98 -15.71
N LEU A 108 6.42 -2.12 -15.07
CA LEU A 108 7.33 -1.21 -15.77
C LEU A 108 8.41 -1.96 -16.54
N ARG A 109 8.96 -3.04 -15.95
CA ARG A 109 9.89 -3.93 -16.66
C ARG A 109 9.25 -4.50 -17.93
N ASN A 110 8.05 -5.05 -17.81
CA ASN A 110 7.35 -5.62 -18.95
C ASN A 110 7.01 -4.57 -20.02
N LEU A 111 6.77 -3.33 -19.60
CA LEU A 111 6.47 -2.21 -20.51
C LEU A 111 7.72 -1.72 -21.25
N TYR A 112 8.83 -1.51 -20.53
CA TYR A 112 10.03 -0.90 -21.09
C TYR A 112 11.07 -1.91 -21.61
N GLU A 113 11.17 -3.06 -20.97
CA GLU A 113 12.20 -4.06 -21.23
C GLU A 113 11.61 -5.48 -21.38
N PRO A 114 10.59 -5.71 -22.23
CA PRO A 114 9.85 -6.99 -22.29
C PRO A 114 10.75 -8.19 -22.63
N HIS A 115 11.88 -7.97 -23.28
CA HIS A 115 12.81 -9.01 -23.68
C HIS A 115 14.11 -9.02 -22.87
N ASN A 116 14.26 -8.16 -21.87
CA ASN A 116 15.47 -8.12 -21.05
C ASN A 116 15.39 -9.19 -19.94
N MET A 117 15.90 -10.37 -20.23
CA MET A 117 15.93 -11.48 -19.27
C MET A 117 16.92 -11.25 -18.11
N GLY A 118 17.87 -10.33 -18.27
CA GLY A 118 18.85 -9.99 -17.24
C GLY A 118 18.31 -9.04 -16.16
N ARG A 119 17.20 -8.35 -16.42
CA ARG A 119 16.54 -7.45 -15.45
C ARG A 119 15.66 -8.26 -14.51
N VAL A 120 16.25 -8.96 -13.57
CA VAL A 120 15.52 -9.69 -12.53
C VAL A 120 15.12 -8.73 -11.41
N ILE A 121 13.93 -8.93 -10.85
CA ILE A 121 13.43 -8.16 -9.71
C ILE A 121 13.34 -9.10 -8.52
N TYR A 122 14.01 -8.74 -7.42
CA TYR A 122 14.02 -9.47 -6.16
C TYR A 122 13.25 -8.68 -5.11
N GLY A 123 12.33 -9.34 -4.42
CA GLY A 123 11.66 -8.81 -3.26
C GLY A 123 12.15 -9.49 -1.98
N PHE A 124 12.46 -8.71 -0.96
CA PHE A 124 12.91 -9.18 0.35
C PHE A 124 11.97 -8.65 1.42
N ASP A 125 11.37 -9.56 2.18
CA ASP A 125 10.49 -9.23 3.30
C ASP A 125 10.50 -10.39 4.30
N THR A 126 10.20 -10.12 5.54
CA THR A 126 9.97 -11.15 6.55
C THR A 126 8.59 -11.78 6.41
N PHE A 127 7.61 -11.03 5.85
CA PHE A 127 6.18 -11.34 5.81
C PHE A 127 5.53 -11.57 7.19
N GLU A 128 6.31 -11.35 8.25
CA GLU A 128 5.88 -11.48 9.65
C GLU A 128 5.60 -10.12 10.31
N GLY A 129 5.75 -9.03 9.53
CA GLY A 129 5.65 -7.68 10.04
C GLY A 129 6.92 -7.21 10.75
N PHE A 130 6.79 -6.21 11.61
CA PHE A 130 7.90 -5.73 12.42
C PHE A 130 8.33 -6.79 13.43
N TYR A 131 9.63 -6.83 13.73
CA TYR A 131 10.21 -7.73 14.69
C TYR A 131 11.21 -6.99 15.57
N GLY A 132 11.15 -7.22 16.88
CA GLY A 132 12.05 -6.60 17.84
C GLY A 132 11.80 -5.11 18.03
N THR A 133 10.55 -4.67 17.94
CA THR A 133 10.16 -3.28 18.20
C THR A 133 10.49 -2.89 19.63
N SER A 134 10.89 -1.64 19.81
CA SER A 134 11.31 -1.08 21.09
C SER A 134 10.60 0.26 21.36
N SER A 135 10.75 0.81 22.55
CA SER A 135 10.20 2.12 22.88
C SER A 135 10.70 3.27 21.99
N THR A 136 11.82 3.08 21.28
CA THR A 136 12.36 4.05 20.33
C THR A 136 11.57 4.10 19.02
N ASP A 137 10.83 3.04 18.70
CA ASP A 137 9.99 2.95 17.51
C ASP A 137 8.61 3.62 17.72
N GLY A 138 8.35 4.04 18.96
CA GLY A 138 7.12 4.69 19.40
C GLY A 138 6.09 3.70 19.93
N ASP A 139 5.19 4.21 20.80
CA ASP A 139 4.20 3.38 21.51
C ASP A 139 3.10 2.79 20.61
N LEU A 140 3.05 3.22 19.36
CA LEU A 140 2.02 2.83 18.40
C LEU A 140 2.41 1.67 17.50
N VAL A 141 3.69 1.27 17.52
CA VAL A 141 4.24 0.19 16.68
C VAL A 141 4.56 -1.00 17.56
N THR A 142 4.07 -2.16 17.17
CA THR A 142 4.29 -3.41 17.90
C THR A 142 4.76 -4.52 16.96
N ASP A 143 5.39 -5.55 17.53
CA ASP A 143 5.80 -6.73 16.77
C ASP A 143 4.58 -7.35 16.06
N GLY A 144 4.78 -7.71 14.80
CA GLY A 144 3.74 -8.27 13.95
C GLY A 144 2.86 -7.21 13.26
N ASP A 145 3.03 -5.91 13.54
CA ASP A 145 2.40 -4.88 12.72
C ASP A 145 2.93 -4.95 11.28
N TYR A 146 2.04 -4.71 10.31
CA TYR A 146 2.32 -4.87 8.87
C TYR A 146 2.61 -6.32 8.42
N LYS A 147 2.22 -7.31 9.21
CA LYS A 147 2.23 -8.71 8.77
C LYS A 147 1.29 -8.91 7.56
N THR A 148 1.76 -9.67 6.57
CA THR A 148 1.02 -9.97 5.32
C THR A 148 0.59 -11.42 5.24
#